data_af098ac048cfe16b9eea408fe8b75dd4
#
_entry.id   af098ac048cfe16b9eea408fe8b75dd4
#
_cell.length_a   1.000
_cell.length_b   1.000
_cell.length_c   1.000
_cell.angle_alpha   90.00
_cell.angle_beta   90.00
_cell.angle_gamma   90.00
#
_symmetry.space_group_name_H-M   'P 1'
#
loop_
_entity.id
_entity.type
_entity.pdbx_description
1 polymer ?
#
loop_
_entity_poly.entity_id
_entity_poly.type
_entity_poly.pdbx_seq_one_letter_code
_entity_poly.pdbx_strand_id
1 'polypeptide(L)'
;SSLSVSGIQRAQKAIMTTDTFSKGATAFFSVSGRKASVCGVAKGAGMIAPDMATMLCFIFTDAALGPGPLQAALKKAVAPTFNCITVDGCMSTNDNVILLANGACGAGKISGGKDYSSFCSALEAVCRELALMMVRDGEGASKFISISVEGALNDRQARTGALAVANSNLFKTAVYGENRNFGRIIAALGASGIKFDPGKIRLKAGSLKRRDVDVYVHLGAGRGKAVVYTSDLTPEYIKINAEYS
;
A
#
# COMPACT_ATOMS: atom_id res chain seq x y z
N SER A 1 -3.32 3.03 -35.01
CA SER A 1 -3.79 2.80 -33.63
C SER A 1 -2.95 1.73 -32.98
N SER A 2 -2.41 2.00 -31.78
CA SER A 2 -1.62 1.04 -31.00
C SER A 2 -2.48 0.23 -30.00
N LEU A 3 -3.81 0.39 -30.04
CA LEU A 3 -4.73 -0.35 -29.19
C LEU A 3 -4.70 -1.84 -29.53
N SER A 4 -4.44 -2.69 -28.54
CA SER A 4 -4.43 -4.14 -28.68
C SER A 4 -4.74 -4.82 -27.36
N VAL A 5 -5.24 -6.06 -27.42
CA VAL A 5 -5.52 -6.88 -26.23
C VAL A 5 -4.27 -7.11 -25.38
N SER A 6 -3.08 -7.16 -26.01
CA SER A 6 -1.78 -7.32 -25.33
C SER A 6 -1.12 -5.98 -24.94
N GLY A 7 -1.78 -4.85 -25.14
CA GLY A 7 -1.21 -3.51 -24.94
C GLY A 7 -0.87 -3.17 -23.47
N ILE A 8 -1.47 -3.87 -22.51
CA ILE A 8 -1.29 -3.58 -21.09
C ILE A 8 0.18 -3.67 -20.62
N GLN A 9 0.95 -4.63 -21.12
CA GLN A 9 2.36 -4.79 -20.78
C GLN A 9 3.23 -3.60 -21.29
N ARG A 10 2.87 -3.07 -22.47
CA ARG A 10 3.53 -1.86 -22.99
C ARG A 10 3.14 -0.63 -22.18
N ALA A 11 1.86 -0.51 -21.80
CA ALA A 11 1.38 0.57 -20.95
C ALA A 11 2.06 0.56 -19.58
N GLN A 12 2.23 -0.60 -18.95
CA GLN A 12 2.95 -0.76 -17.68
C GLN A 12 4.38 -0.17 -17.74
N LYS A 13 5.10 -0.45 -18.84
CA LYS A 13 6.47 0.07 -19.03
C LYS A 13 6.46 1.57 -19.35
N ALA A 14 5.49 2.02 -20.14
CA ALA A 14 5.43 3.40 -20.60
C ALA A 14 5.08 4.42 -19.50
N ILE A 15 4.41 3.99 -18.43
CA ILE A 15 4.04 4.88 -17.30
C ILE A 15 5.13 4.98 -16.23
N MET A 16 6.18 4.14 -16.30
CA MET A 16 7.30 4.16 -15.34
C MET A 16 8.07 5.47 -15.42
N THR A 17 8.57 5.91 -14.25
CA THR A 17 9.48 7.06 -14.13
C THR A 17 10.78 6.63 -13.45
N THR A 18 10.85 6.70 -12.12
CA THR A 18 11.96 6.18 -11.32
C THR A 18 11.80 4.70 -10.95
N ASP A 19 10.70 4.10 -11.36
CA ASP A 19 10.42 2.68 -11.12
C ASP A 19 11.49 1.77 -11.70
N THR A 20 11.95 0.77 -10.95
CA THR A 20 12.95 -0.20 -11.43
C THR A 20 12.32 -1.42 -12.12
N PHE A 21 11.04 -1.68 -11.86
CA PHE A 21 10.24 -2.70 -12.55
C PHE A 21 8.78 -2.29 -12.72
N SER A 22 8.14 -2.87 -13.74
CA SER A 22 6.72 -2.61 -14.04
C SER A 22 5.81 -3.32 -13.05
N LYS A 23 4.76 -2.64 -12.57
CA LYS A 23 3.84 -3.15 -11.55
C LYS A 23 2.50 -3.50 -12.17
N GLY A 24 2.11 -4.74 -12.05
CA GLY A 24 0.82 -5.25 -12.54
C GLY A 24 0.33 -6.42 -11.70
N ALA A 25 -0.99 -6.46 -11.47
CA ALA A 25 -1.63 -7.49 -10.68
C ALA A 25 -2.97 -7.89 -11.31
N THR A 26 -3.37 -9.15 -11.12
CA THR A 26 -4.65 -9.66 -11.62
C THR A 26 -5.25 -10.63 -10.61
N ALA A 27 -6.54 -10.47 -10.33
CA ALA A 27 -7.33 -11.40 -9.54
C ALA A 27 -8.58 -11.84 -10.29
N PHE A 28 -8.99 -13.08 -10.08
CA PHE A 28 -10.20 -13.64 -10.66
C PHE A 28 -11.26 -13.87 -9.60
N PHE A 29 -12.51 -13.74 -9.98
CA PHE A 29 -13.66 -13.98 -9.10
C PHE A 29 -14.83 -14.54 -9.92
N SER A 30 -15.90 -14.96 -9.23
CA SER A 30 -17.11 -15.47 -9.89
C SER A 30 -18.25 -14.49 -9.73
N VAL A 31 -19.00 -14.27 -10.81
CA VAL A 31 -20.24 -13.49 -10.85
C VAL A 31 -21.33 -14.36 -11.46
N SER A 32 -22.36 -14.73 -10.68
CA SER A 32 -23.47 -15.56 -11.17
C SER A 32 -22.98 -16.81 -11.95
N GLY A 33 -21.93 -17.48 -11.42
CA GLY A 33 -21.33 -18.68 -12.02
C GLY A 33 -20.37 -18.42 -13.19
N ARG A 34 -20.21 -17.19 -13.65
CA ARG A 34 -19.25 -16.83 -14.72
C ARG A 34 -17.95 -16.30 -14.12
N LYS A 35 -16.84 -16.58 -14.77
CA LYS A 35 -15.52 -16.05 -14.41
C LYS A 35 -15.43 -14.59 -14.82
N ALA A 36 -15.03 -13.74 -13.88
CA ALA A 36 -14.70 -12.35 -14.10
C ALA A 36 -13.30 -12.04 -13.55
N SER A 37 -12.75 -10.89 -13.91
CA SER A 37 -11.39 -10.48 -13.53
C SER A 37 -11.33 -9.03 -13.06
N VAL A 38 -10.35 -8.76 -12.20
CA VAL A 38 -9.84 -7.41 -11.92
C VAL A 38 -8.36 -7.43 -12.29
N CYS A 39 -7.94 -6.50 -13.12
CA CYS A 39 -6.55 -6.32 -13.52
C CYS A 39 -6.13 -4.88 -13.23
N GLY A 40 -4.94 -4.67 -12.68
CA GLY A 40 -4.44 -3.34 -12.39
C GLY A 40 -3.00 -3.17 -12.83
N VAL A 41 -2.65 -1.93 -13.19
CA VAL A 41 -1.29 -1.48 -13.47
C VAL A 41 -1.03 -0.22 -12.66
N ALA A 42 0.19 -0.09 -12.14
CA ALA A 42 0.56 1.06 -11.34
C ALA A 42 2.01 1.50 -11.59
N LYS A 43 2.30 2.75 -11.25
CA LYS A 43 3.66 3.28 -11.19
C LYS A 43 3.86 4.11 -9.93
N GLY A 44 5.09 4.16 -9.44
CA GLY A 44 5.54 4.95 -8.31
C GLY A 44 6.61 4.20 -7.51
N ALA A 45 7.66 4.93 -7.11
CA ALA A 45 8.78 4.43 -6.33
C ALA A 45 9.27 5.46 -5.28
N GLY A 46 9.05 6.75 -5.50
CA GLY A 46 9.31 7.85 -4.56
C GLY A 46 8.14 8.81 -4.45
N MET A 47 8.19 9.72 -3.48
CA MET A 47 7.10 10.62 -3.12
C MET A 47 5.81 9.82 -2.84
N ILE A 48 5.92 8.76 -2.00
CA ILE A 48 4.83 7.84 -1.65
C ILE A 48 4.45 8.04 -0.18
N ALA A 49 3.23 8.52 0.08
CA ALA A 49 2.64 8.66 1.41
C ALA A 49 1.11 8.37 1.38
N PRO A 50 0.46 8.08 2.54
CA PRO A 50 -0.98 7.93 2.62
C PRO A 50 -1.74 9.17 2.16
N ASP A 51 -3.00 8.94 1.77
CA ASP A 51 -3.94 9.92 1.24
C ASP A 51 -3.58 10.45 -0.16
N MET A 52 -2.86 9.62 -0.90
CA MET A 52 -2.42 9.65 -2.29
C MET A 52 -1.14 10.49 -2.52
N ALA A 53 -0.16 9.84 -3.14
CA ALA A 53 1.17 10.37 -3.41
C ALA A 53 1.64 9.91 -4.80
N THR A 54 2.44 10.63 -5.54
CA THR A 54 2.96 10.51 -6.94
C THR A 54 2.77 9.13 -7.63
N MET A 55 1.63 8.53 -7.43
CA MET A 55 1.27 7.25 -8.01
C MET A 55 0.18 7.42 -9.06
N LEU A 56 0.31 6.66 -10.12
CA LEU A 56 -0.79 6.45 -11.05
C LEU A 56 -1.17 4.97 -11.01
N CYS A 57 -2.45 4.68 -10.79
CA CYS A 57 -2.97 3.33 -10.78
C CYS A 57 -4.22 3.26 -11.64
N PHE A 58 -4.21 2.37 -12.62
CA PHE A 58 -5.34 2.09 -13.50
C PHE A 58 -5.80 0.66 -13.27
N ILE A 59 -7.05 0.50 -12.86
CA ILE A 59 -7.66 -0.79 -12.56
C ILE A 59 -8.83 -1.00 -13.53
N PHE A 60 -8.92 -2.20 -14.06
CA PHE A 60 -9.93 -2.60 -15.03
C PHE A 60 -10.66 -3.85 -14.53
N THR A 61 -11.95 -3.92 -14.77
CA THR A 61 -12.73 -5.14 -14.59
C THR A 61 -13.67 -5.37 -15.77
N ASP A 62 -13.82 -6.64 -16.14
CA ASP A 62 -14.79 -7.10 -17.13
C ASP A 62 -16.19 -7.33 -16.52
N ALA A 63 -16.35 -7.16 -15.21
CA ALA A 63 -17.66 -7.19 -14.55
C ALA A 63 -18.47 -5.91 -14.82
N ALA A 64 -19.78 -6.03 -14.82
CA ALA A 64 -20.70 -4.88 -14.99
C ALA A 64 -21.09 -4.32 -13.61
N LEU A 65 -20.71 -3.07 -13.32
CA LEU A 65 -21.12 -2.34 -12.11
C LEU A 65 -21.56 -0.91 -12.47
N GLY A 66 -22.51 -0.38 -11.72
CA GLY A 66 -22.86 1.04 -11.81
C GLY A 66 -21.82 1.94 -11.11
N PRO A 67 -21.79 3.25 -11.40
CA PRO A 67 -20.81 4.19 -10.85
C PRO A 67 -20.77 4.22 -9.31
N GLY A 68 -21.93 4.22 -8.64
CA GLY A 68 -22.02 4.27 -7.17
C GLY A 68 -21.35 3.08 -6.49
N PRO A 69 -21.77 1.84 -6.79
CA PRO A 69 -21.12 0.63 -6.25
C PRO A 69 -19.63 0.55 -6.62
N LEU A 70 -19.25 0.97 -7.84
CA LEU A 70 -17.86 0.97 -8.28
C LEU A 70 -17.00 1.91 -7.43
N GLN A 71 -17.46 3.14 -7.20
CA GLN A 71 -16.78 4.13 -6.35
C GLN A 71 -16.72 3.69 -4.89
N ALA A 72 -17.78 3.09 -4.36
CA ALA A 72 -17.81 2.58 -2.99
C ALA A 72 -16.79 1.44 -2.79
N ALA A 73 -16.72 0.51 -3.75
CA ALA A 73 -15.73 -0.58 -3.73
C ALA A 73 -14.31 -0.04 -3.79
N LEU A 74 -14.03 0.93 -4.67
CA LEU A 74 -12.71 1.54 -4.81
C LEU A 74 -12.27 2.21 -3.51
N LYS A 75 -13.11 3.05 -2.90
CA LYS A 75 -12.82 3.69 -1.61
C LYS A 75 -12.51 2.65 -0.51
N LYS A 76 -13.30 1.57 -0.46
CA LYS A 76 -13.10 0.49 0.50
C LYS A 76 -11.79 -0.26 0.28
N ALA A 77 -11.38 -0.48 -0.97
CA ALA A 77 -10.14 -1.18 -1.31
C ALA A 77 -8.89 -0.32 -1.08
N VAL A 78 -8.94 0.98 -1.38
CA VAL A 78 -7.81 1.92 -1.22
C VAL A 78 -7.43 2.12 0.25
N ALA A 79 -8.40 2.18 1.14
CA ALA A 79 -8.19 2.49 2.56
C ALA A 79 -7.21 1.51 3.28
N PRO A 80 -7.32 0.16 3.14
CA PRO A 80 -6.39 -0.79 3.76
C PRO A 80 -5.18 -1.15 2.87
N THR A 81 -5.01 -0.52 1.71
CA THR A 81 -3.95 -0.84 0.74
C THR A 81 -3.07 0.38 0.46
N PHE A 82 -3.36 1.18 -0.55
CA PHE A 82 -2.57 2.36 -0.91
C PHE A 82 -2.44 3.38 0.24
N ASN A 83 -3.48 3.53 1.05
CA ASN A 83 -3.40 4.40 2.22
C ASN A 83 -2.66 3.76 3.43
N CYS A 84 -2.10 2.58 3.28
CA CYS A 84 -1.29 1.91 4.30
C CYS A 84 0.16 1.68 3.85
N ILE A 85 0.63 2.41 2.85
CA ILE A 85 2.02 2.39 2.42
C ILE A 85 2.65 3.77 2.52
N THR A 86 3.96 3.81 2.71
CA THR A 86 4.76 5.04 2.57
C THR A 86 6.20 4.67 2.18
N VAL A 87 6.86 5.53 1.41
CA VAL A 87 8.30 5.41 1.12
C VAL A 87 9.06 6.51 1.87
N ASP A 88 8.66 7.75 1.74
CA ASP A 88 9.39 8.92 2.24
C ASP A 88 8.50 9.93 2.99
N GLY A 89 7.21 9.64 3.15
CA GLY A 89 6.26 10.52 3.83
C GLY A 89 5.85 11.75 3.03
N CYS A 90 6.28 11.85 1.77
CA CYS A 90 5.96 12.98 0.90
C CYS A 90 4.72 12.68 0.04
N MET A 91 3.77 13.61 0.00
CA MET A 91 2.57 13.53 -0.85
C MET A 91 2.81 14.30 -2.15
N SER A 92 2.21 13.82 -3.24
CA SER A 92 2.15 14.54 -4.52
C SER A 92 0.81 15.25 -4.68
N THR A 93 0.74 16.14 -5.66
CA THR A 93 -0.48 16.87 -6.05
C THR A 93 -1.31 16.14 -7.12
N ASN A 94 -0.82 15.02 -7.69
CA ASN A 94 -1.36 14.44 -8.93
C ASN A 94 -1.67 12.94 -8.85
N ASP A 95 -1.96 12.41 -7.66
CA ASP A 95 -2.21 10.99 -7.48
C ASP A 95 -3.59 10.57 -7.92
N ASN A 96 -3.65 9.42 -8.58
CA ASN A 96 -4.92 8.89 -9.05
C ASN A 96 -4.99 7.36 -8.98
N VAL A 97 -6.09 6.84 -8.44
CA VAL A 97 -6.52 5.46 -8.63
C VAL A 97 -7.81 5.48 -9.42
N ILE A 98 -7.77 4.99 -10.65
CA ILE A 98 -8.90 4.97 -11.57
C ILE A 98 -9.36 3.53 -11.73
N LEU A 99 -10.66 3.28 -11.56
CA LEU A 99 -11.29 1.98 -11.75
C LEU A 99 -12.33 2.07 -12.87
N LEU A 100 -12.17 1.21 -13.87
CA LEU A 100 -13.05 1.11 -15.04
C LEU A 100 -13.70 -0.27 -15.12
N ALA A 101 -14.98 -0.31 -15.46
CA ALA A 101 -15.77 -1.53 -15.64
C ALA A 101 -16.48 -1.51 -16.98
N ASN A 102 -16.32 -2.58 -17.81
CA ASN A 102 -16.89 -2.64 -19.16
C ASN A 102 -17.98 -3.69 -19.35
N GLY A 103 -18.22 -4.58 -18.35
CA GLY A 103 -19.25 -5.61 -18.41
C GLY A 103 -18.98 -6.76 -19.39
N ALA A 104 -17.77 -6.86 -19.93
CA ALA A 104 -17.45 -7.82 -21.01
C ALA A 104 -17.53 -9.30 -20.57
N CYS A 105 -17.53 -9.61 -19.26
CA CYS A 105 -17.73 -10.99 -18.78
C CYS A 105 -19.15 -11.52 -19.06
N GLY A 106 -20.11 -10.65 -19.37
CA GLY A 106 -21.47 -11.03 -19.75
C GLY A 106 -22.32 -11.63 -18.63
N ALA A 107 -21.91 -11.46 -17.35
CA ALA A 107 -22.58 -12.05 -16.19
C ALA A 107 -23.77 -11.23 -15.65
N GLY A 108 -24.18 -10.19 -16.34
CA GLY A 108 -25.18 -9.24 -15.82
C GLY A 108 -24.58 -8.23 -14.83
N LYS A 109 -25.41 -7.27 -14.44
CA LYS A 109 -24.96 -6.16 -13.56
C LYS A 109 -24.94 -6.60 -12.10
N ILE A 110 -23.81 -6.41 -11.44
CA ILE A 110 -23.63 -6.62 -10.01
C ILE A 110 -24.33 -5.48 -9.27
N SER A 111 -25.35 -5.81 -8.46
CA SER A 111 -26.12 -4.85 -7.64
C SER A 111 -25.87 -5.00 -6.14
N GLY A 112 -25.26 -6.10 -5.68
CA GLY A 112 -25.01 -6.36 -4.27
C GLY A 112 -24.77 -7.85 -3.97
N GLY A 113 -24.91 -8.24 -2.70
CA GLY A 113 -24.81 -9.63 -2.26
C GLY A 113 -23.44 -10.26 -2.40
N LYS A 114 -23.42 -11.57 -2.64
CA LYS A 114 -22.18 -12.37 -2.73
C LYS A 114 -21.29 -11.95 -3.89
N ASP A 115 -21.87 -11.64 -5.04
CA ASP A 115 -21.10 -11.24 -6.22
C ASP A 115 -20.36 -9.92 -5.99
N TYR A 116 -21.03 -8.93 -5.34
CA TYR A 116 -20.39 -7.68 -4.95
C TYR A 116 -19.26 -7.88 -3.94
N SER A 117 -19.47 -8.76 -2.95
CA SER A 117 -18.44 -9.09 -1.96
C SER A 117 -17.23 -9.76 -2.61
N SER A 118 -17.45 -10.67 -3.56
CA SER A 118 -16.39 -11.34 -4.33
C SER A 118 -15.60 -10.35 -5.18
N PHE A 119 -16.28 -9.42 -5.85
CA PHE A 119 -15.65 -8.32 -6.57
C PHE A 119 -14.80 -7.43 -5.65
N CYS A 120 -15.33 -7.01 -4.51
CA CYS A 120 -14.59 -6.18 -3.54
C CYS A 120 -13.33 -6.89 -3.04
N SER A 121 -13.39 -8.19 -2.77
CA SER A 121 -12.23 -8.98 -2.34
C SER A 121 -11.16 -9.09 -3.43
N ALA A 122 -11.56 -9.31 -4.69
CA ALA A 122 -10.65 -9.34 -5.83
C ALA A 122 -10.00 -7.98 -6.08
N LEU A 123 -10.78 -6.89 -5.98
CA LEU A 123 -10.29 -5.52 -6.10
C LEU A 123 -9.28 -5.19 -5.01
N GLU A 124 -9.58 -5.52 -3.75
CA GLU A 124 -8.66 -5.30 -2.63
C GLU A 124 -7.37 -6.08 -2.81
N ALA A 125 -7.43 -7.34 -3.29
CA ALA A 125 -6.24 -8.16 -3.55
C ALA A 125 -5.33 -7.50 -4.58
N VAL A 126 -5.88 -7.00 -5.71
CA VAL A 126 -5.12 -6.29 -6.75
C VAL A 126 -4.52 -4.99 -6.20
N CYS A 127 -5.31 -4.18 -5.49
CA CYS A 127 -4.80 -2.95 -4.86
C CYS A 127 -3.66 -3.22 -3.88
N ARG A 128 -3.79 -4.29 -3.07
CA ARG A 128 -2.78 -4.69 -2.08
C ARG A 128 -1.47 -5.11 -2.76
N GLU A 129 -1.54 -5.95 -3.79
CA GLU A 129 -0.37 -6.41 -4.51
C GLU A 129 0.38 -5.24 -5.16
N LEU A 130 -0.34 -4.34 -5.83
CA LEU A 130 0.23 -3.12 -6.43
C LEU A 130 0.88 -2.21 -5.39
N ALA A 131 0.21 -1.98 -4.26
CA ALA A 131 0.72 -1.16 -3.16
C ALA A 131 2.03 -1.75 -2.58
N LEU A 132 2.08 -3.07 -2.35
CA LEU A 132 3.29 -3.74 -1.86
C LEU A 132 4.45 -3.69 -2.88
N MET A 133 4.15 -3.80 -4.19
CA MET A 133 5.15 -3.63 -5.25
C MET A 133 5.75 -2.22 -5.23
N MET A 134 4.97 -1.17 -4.98
CA MET A 134 5.47 0.20 -4.86
C MET A 134 6.47 0.36 -3.71
N VAL A 135 6.17 -0.19 -2.53
CA VAL A 135 7.08 -0.14 -1.38
C VAL A 135 8.36 -0.95 -1.65
N ARG A 136 8.23 -2.12 -2.29
CA ARG A 136 9.38 -2.97 -2.65
C ARG A 136 10.31 -2.33 -3.67
N ASP A 137 9.76 -1.43 -4.48
CA ASP A 137 10.45 -0.64 -5.50
C ASP A 137 10.79 0.77 -5.00
N GLY A 138 10.66 1.02 -3.70
CA GLY A 138 10.99 2.33 -3.12
C GLY A 138 12.38 2.80 -3.53
N GLU A 139 12.51 4.07 -3.91
CA GLU A 139 13.76 4.65 -4.38
C GLU A 139 14.92 4.35 -3.44
N GLY A 140 15.95 3.66 -3.94
CA GLY A 140 17.13 3.26 -3.16
C GLY A 140 16.86 2.26 -2.03
N ALA A 141 15.67 1.68 -1.93
CA ALA A 141 15.31 0.77 -0.84
C ALA A 141 16.10 -0.54 -0.89
N SER A 142 16.63 -0.95 0.25
CA SER A 142 17.27 -2.25 0.41
C SER A 142 16.40 -3.25 1.17
N LYS A 143 15.43 -2.76 1.96
CA LYS A 143 14.54 -3.57 2.80
C LYS A 143 13.08 -3.13 2.67
N PHE A 144 12.20 -4.13 2.70
CA PHE A 144 10.75 -3.98 2.83
C PHE A 144 10.37 -4.18 4.30
N ILE A 145 9.61 -3.24 4.87
CA ILE A 145 9.29 -3.24 6.30
C ILE A 145 7.78 -3.30 6.47
N SER A 146 7.30 -4.29 7.21
CA SER A 146 5.91 -4.41 7.66
C SER A 146 5.82 -3.99 9.13
N ILE A 147 5.00 -3.00 9.44
CA ILE A 147 4.80 -2.47 10.80
C ILE A 147 3.38 -2.76 11.22
N SER A 148 3.22 -3.73 12.12
CA SER A 148 1.94 -4.07 12.73
C SER A 148 1.80 -3.39 14.09
N VAL A 149 0.80 -2.53 14.24
CA VAL A 149 0.43 -1.92 15.52
C VAL A 149 -0.91 -2.48 15.97
N GLU A 150 -0.94 -3.05 17.16
CA GLU A 150 -2.13 -3.63 17.79
C GLU A 150 -2.33 -3.05 19.20
N GLY A 151 -3.53 -3.24 19.76
CA GLY A 151 -3.84 -2.79 21.12
C GLY A 151 -3.97 -1.28 21.25
N ALA A 152 -4.18 -0.54 20.17
CA ALA A 152 -4.54 0.88 20.21
C ALA A 152 -6.01 1.07 20.63
N LEU A 153 -6.42 2.28 20.99
CA LEU A 153 -7.82 2.58 21.35
C LEU A 153 -8.80 2.24 20.20
N ASN A 154 -8.38 2.43 18.95
CA ASN A 154 -9.12 2.10 17.73
C ASN A 154 -8.15 1.96 16.55
N ASP A 155 -8.67 1.47 15.40
CA ASP A 155 -7.86 1.23 14.20
C ASP A 155 -7.25 2.53 13.63
N ARG A 156 -7.92 3.67 13.76
CA ARG A 156 -7.39 4.98 13.34
C ARG A 156 -6.12 5.31 14.13
N GLN A 157 -6.12 5.16 15.46
CA GLN A 157 -4.93 5.40 16.28
C GLN A 157 -3.83 4.39 16.01
N ALA A 158 -4.18 3.11 15.79
CA ALA A 158 -3.21 2.10 15.39
C ALA A 158 -2.50 2.49 14.08
N ARG A 159 -3.27 2.94 13.08
CA ARG A 159 -2.74 3.40 11.79
C ARG A 159 -1.88 4.65 11.94
N THR A 160 -2.32 5.65 12.73
CA THR A 160 -1.52 6.86 13.00
C THR A 160 -0.18 6.50 13.63
N GLY A 161 -0.15 5.62 14.62
CA GLY A 161 1.08 5.16 15.25
C GLY A 161 1.99 4.37 14.29
N ALA A 162 1.40 3.47 13.49
CA ALA A 162 2.15 2.71 12.50
C ALA A 162 2.80 3.60 11.44
N LEU A 163 2.07 4.62 10.94
CA LEU A 163 2.58 5.60 9.99
C LEU A 163 3.67 6.49 10.59
N ALA A 164 3.54 6.88 11.86
CA ALA A 164 4.57 7.65 12.54
C ALA A 164 5.89 6.88 12.63
N VAL A 165 5.83 5.58 12.90
CA VAL A 165 7.01 4.70 12.89
C VAL A 165 7.54 4.54 11.46
N ALA A 166 6.67 4.28 10.49
CA ALA A 166 7.02 4.09 9.08
C ALA A 166 7.74 5.30 8.46
N ASN A 167 7.37 6.52 8.88
CA ASN A 167 7.95 7.79 8.41
C ASN A 167 9.13 8.29 9.28
N SER A 168 9.50 7.55 10.32
CA SER A 168 10.63 7.96 11.18
C SER A 168 11.97 7.70 10.50
N ASN A 169 12.67 8.76 10.08
CA ASN A 169 14.03 8.64 9.52
C ASN A 169 14.98 7.89 10.45
N LEU A 170 14.88 8.14 11.76
CA LEU A 170 15.70 7.44 12.77
C LEU A 170 15.41 5.93 12.79
N PHE A 171 14.15 5.54 12.67
CA PHE A 171 13.77 4.13 12.59
C PHE A 171 14.24 3.49 11.27
N LYS A 172 13.96 4.12 10.14
CA LYS A 172 14.31 3.62 8.81
C LYS A 172 15.82 3.45 8.64
N THR A 173 16.63 4.40 9.13
CA THR A 173 18.10 4.30 9.12
C THR A 173 18.62 3.23 10.09
N ALA A 174 17.93 2.99 11.23
CA ALA A 174 18.29 1.87 12.12
C ALA A 174 18.05 0.52 11.45
N VAL A 175 16.96 0.37 10.69
CA VAL A 175 16.68 -0.86 9.92
C VAL A 175 17.71 -1.07 8.83
N TYR A 176 18.08 -0.02 8.10
CA TYR A 176 19.17 -0.06 7.11
C TYR A 176 20.49 -0.55 7.75
N GLY A 177 20.89 0.06 8.86
CA GLY A 177 22.12 -0.27 9.60
C GLY A 177 22.01 -1.55 10.46
N GLU A 178 20.91 -2.31 10.35
CA GLU A 178 20.64 -3.54 11.10
C GLU A 178 20.72 -3.38 12.65
N ASN A 179 20.48 -2.14 13.11
CA ASN A 179 20.56 -1.77 14.51
C ASN A 179 19.19 -1.91 15.20
N ARG A 180 19.09 -2.80 16.20
CA ARG A 180 17.87 -3.02 16.99
C ARG A 180 17.63 -1.91 18.02
N ASN A 181 17.52 -0.67 17.58
CA ASN A 181 17.22 0.46 18.46
C ASN A 181 15.70 0.66 18.59
N PHE A 182 15.04 -0.12 19.43
CA PHE A 182 13.60 -0.01 19.68
C PHE A 182 13.17 1.33 20.31
N GLY A 183 14.07 2.06 20.94
CA GLY A 183 13.82 3.41 21.43
C GLY A 183 13.33 4.37 20.34
N ARG A 184 13.78 4.18 19.10
CA ARG A 184 13.34 4.98 17.94
C ARG A 184 11.88 4.74 17.56
N ILE A 185 11.39 3.51 17.79
CA ILE A 185 9.96 3.17 17.60
C ILE A 185 9.12 3.88 18.66
N ILE A 186 9.54 3.79 19.94
CA ILE A 186 8.83 4.44 21.06
C ILE A 186 8.81 5.96 20.87
N ALA A 187 9.93 6.55 20.43
CA ALA A 187 10.01 7.99 20.17
C ALA A 187 9.04 8.41 19.05
N ALA A 188 8.96 7.66 17.95
CA ALA A 188 8.04 7.93 16.86
C ALA A 188 6.57 7.81 17.30
N LEU A 189 6.23 6.78 18.08
CA LEU A 189 4.90 6.61 18.66
C LEU A 189 4.55 7.76 19.61
N GLY A 190 5.48 8.19 20.46
CA GLY A 190 5.28 9.33 21.38
C GLY A 190 5.02 10.65 20.66
N ALA A 191 5.70 10.87 19.53
CA ALA A 191 5.51 12.06 18.70
C ALA A 191 4.21 12.05 17.89
N SER A 192 3.56 10.89 17.74
CA SER A 192 2.38 10.71 16.86
C SER A 192 1.08 11.28 17.40
N GLY A 193 1.04 11.67 18.67
CA GLY A 193 -0.17 12.16 19.35
C GLY A 193 -1.20 11.09 19.73
N ILE A 194 -0.89 9.79 19.51
CA ILE A 194 -1.75 8.70 19.95
C ILE A 194 -1.64 8.51 21.48
N LYS A 195 -2.72 7.99 22.09
CA LYS A 195 -2.75 7.73 23.53
C LYS A 195 -2.35 6.30 23.85
N PHE A 196 -1.28 6.11 24.63
CA PHE A 196 -0.83 4.81 25.15
C PHE A 196 -0.01 5.00 26.41
N ASP A 197 0.20 3.92 27.16
CA ASP A 197 1.08 3.87 28.32
C ASP A 197 2.43 3.25 27.91
N PRO A 198 3.55 4.00 27.94
CA PRO A 198 4.86 3.46 27.58
C PRO A 198 5.26 2.19 28.34
N GLY A 199 4.79 2.04 29.60
CA GLY A 199 5.06 0.85 30.42
C GLY A 199 4.35 -0.43 29.96
N LYS A 200 3.33 -0.30 29.07
CA LYS A 200 2.56 -1.44 28.55
C LYS A 200 2.96 -1.84 27.12
N ILE A 201 3.88 -1.10 26.51
CA ILE A 201 4.31 -1.41 25.15
C ILE A 201 5.05 -2.75 25.12
N ARG A 202 4.70 -3.58 24.13
CA ARG A 202 5.45 -4.78 23.77
C ARG A 202 5.94 -4.64 22.34
N LEU A 203 7.24 -4.82 22.13
CA LEU A 203 7.90 -4.68 20.83
C LEU A 203 8.58 -5.98 20.44
N LYS A 204 8.39 -6.38 19.19
CA LYS A 204 9.12 -7.49 18.56
C LYS A 204 9.54 -7.06 17.16
N ALA A 205 10.72 -7.48 16.72
CA ALA A 205 11.13 -7.34 15.34
C ALA A 205 11.77 -8.65 14.87
N GLY A 206 11.53 -9.00 13.63
CA GLY A 206 12.20 -10.06 12.92
C GLY A 206 13.70 -9.78 12.77
N SER A 207 14.39 -10.62 12.00
CA SER A 207 15.79 -10.38 11.68
C SER A 207 15.95 -9.19 10.76
N LEU A 208 16.67 -8.16 11.21
CA LEU A 208 16.99 -6.98 10.40
C LEU A 208 17.97 -7.28 9.24
N LYS A 209 18.59 -8.47 9.22
CA LYS A 209 19.46 -8.93 8.13
C LYS A 209 18.67 -9.41 6.90
N ARG A 210 17.37 -9.67 7.04
CA ARG A 210 16.51 -10.08 5.94
C ARG A 210 16.10 -8.88 5.10
N ARG A 211 15.77 -9.13 3.83
CA ARG A 211 15.16 -8.12 2.95
C ARG A 211 13.77 -7.73 3.44
N ASP A 212 12.98 -8.68 3.92
CA ASP A 212 11.67 -8.48 4.50
C ASP A 212 11.78 -8.46 6.03
N VAL A 213 11.39 -7.34 6.64
CA VAL A 213 11.49 -7.07 8.08
C VAL A 213 10.10 -6.85 8.65
N ASP A 214 9.70 -7.68 9.59
CA ASP A 214 8.45 -7.52 10.32
C ASP A 214 8.72 -6.85 11.67
N VAL A 215 7.95 -5.80 11.97
CA VAL A 215 7.95 -5.10 13.24
C VAL A 215 6.55 -5.19 13.84
N TYR A 216 6.49 -5.66 15.07
CA TYR A 216 5.24 -5.79 15.81
C TYR A 216 5.28 -4.92 17.05
N VAL A 217 4.22 -4.13 17.22
CA VAL A 217 4.00 -3.21 18.35
C VAL A 217 2.64 -3.50 18.97
N HIS A 218 2.60 -3.78 20.27
CA HIS A 218 1.35 -3.85 21.02
C HIS A 218 1.31 -2.72 22.05
N LEU A 219 0.28 -1.87 21.99
CA LEU A 219 0.18 -0.65 22.80
C LEU A 219 -0.50 -0.85 24.16
N GLY A 220 -1.27 -1.93 24.34
CA GLY A 220 -1.96 -2.23 25.61
C GLY A 220 -3.06 -1.23 26.00
N ALA A 221 -3.60 -0.44 25.04
CA ALA A 221 -4.58 0.62 25.29
C ALA A 221 -6.00 0.26 24.83
N GLY A 222 -6.17 -0.78 24.00
CA GLY A 222 -7.48 -1.16 23.46
C GLY A 222 -7.40 -2.36 22.50
N ARG A 223 -8.25 -2.38 21.47
CA ARG A 223 -8.35 -3.48 20.48
C ARG A 223 -8.08 -3.04 19.05
N GLY A 224 -7.77 -1.77 18.82
CA GLY A 224 -7.47 -1.24 17.49
C GLY A 224 -6.21 -1.85 16.92
N LYS A 225 -6.22 -2.08 15.61
CA LYS A 225 -5.10 -2.67 14.87
C LYS A 225 -4.93 -2.05 13.49
N ALA A 226 -3.69 -1.99 13.02
CA ALA A 226 -3.35 -1.59 11.66
C ALA A 226 -2.00 -2.19 11.25
N VAL A 227 -1.83 -2.35 9.95
CA VAL A 227 -0.54 -2.70 9.34
C VAL A 227 -0.19 -1.64 8.32
N VAL A 228 1.03 -1.14 8.36
CA VAL A 228 1.59 -0.18 7.41
C VAL A 228 2.88 -0.75 6.84
N TYR A 229 3.14 -0.47 5.57
CA TYR A 229 4.33 -0.94 4.88
C TYR A 229 5.20 0.23 4.47
N THR A 230 6.52 0.07 4.62
CA THR A 230 7.50 1.08 4.23
C THR A 230 8.82 0.41 3.79
N SER A 231 9.76 1.21 3.34
CA SER A 231 11.14 0.81 3.07
C SER A 231 12.09 1.36 4.14
N ASP A 232 13.33 0.89 4.16
CA ASP A 232 14.41 1.55 4.88
C ASP A 232 14.83 2.88 4.22
N LEU A 233 15.71 3.64 4.87
CA LEU A 233 16.29 4.87 4.34
C LEU A 233 17.79 4.66 4.15
N THR A 234 18.25 4.74 2.90
CA THR A 234 19.60 4.41 2.47
C THR A 234 20.33 5.63 1.90
N PRO A 235 21.67 5.61 1.79
CA PRO A 235 22.41 6.63 1.05
C PRO A 235 22.00 6.73 -0.42
N GLU A 236 21.53 5.64 -1.05
CA GLU A 236 21.10 5.63 -2.44
C GLU A 236 19.81 6.44 -2.64
N TYR A 237 18.87 6.41 -1.66
CA TYR A 237 17.72 7.30 -1.69
C TYR A 237 18.14 8.77 -1.78
N ILE A 238 19.13 9.18 -0.96
CA ILE A 238 19.62 10.55 -0.95
C ILE A 238 20.25 10.90 -2.30
N LYS A 239 21.08 10.00 -2.86
CA LYS A 239 21.74 10.20 -4.14
C LYS A 239 20.70 10.38 -5.28
N ILE A 240 19.73 9.46 -5.40
CA ILE A 240 18.68 9.53 -6.42
C ILE A 240 17.94 10.88 -6.34
N ASN A 241 17.53 11.31 -5.15
CA ASN A 241 16.75 12.52 -4.99
C ASN A 241 17.56 13.81 -5.07
N ALA A 242 18.88 13.78 -4.81
CA ALA A 242 19.77 14.92 -4.99
C ALA A 242 20.12 15.16 -6.46
N GLU A 243 20.15 14.11 -7.27
CA GLU A 243 20.48 14.18 -8.70
C GLU A 243 19.23 14.33 -9.60
N TYR A 244 18.03 14.19 -9.04
CA TYR A 244 16.77 14.30 -9.77
C TYR A 244 16.45 15.77 -10.06
N SER A 245 16.59 16.16 -11.33
CA SER A 245 16.31 17.50 -11.86
C SER A 245 15.36 17.46 -13.05
#